data_856bcaa8384b1fa0f874035a0a557e25
#
_entry.id   856bcaa8384b1fa0f874035a0a557e25
#
_cell.length_a   1.000
_cell.length_b   1.000
_cell.length_c   1.000
_cell.angle_alpha   90.00
_cell.angle_beta   90.00
_cell.angle_gamma   90.00
#
_symmetry.space_group_name_H-M   'P 1'
#
loop_
_entity.id
_entity.type
_entity.pdbx_description
1 polymer ?
#
loop_
_entity_poly.entity_id
_entity_poly.type
_entity_poly.pdbx_seq_one_letter_code
_entity_poly.pdbx_strand_id
1 'polypeptide(L)'
;MTPQDNSDATNSDATINTMQQQFDIMRTASRQDQYVDWSIRSARLKKLEQLVMDNQSEIITAIHADFGQRPAAETTMLELFPTLEAIRYTQKHGKAWSAKQPVKTGIWFLPARSYIQPQPLGLVGIIAPWNYPLYLVIAPLAAALVAGNRAMLKVSEASPNFEQWLANALPKYFAADEVTLITGDIEVAQALSLIHI
;
A
#
# COMPACT_ATOMS: atom_id res chain seq x y z
N MET A 1 7.87 14.57 -35.03
CA MET A 1 8.41 14.32 -33.69
C MET A 1 8.72 15.67 -33.08
N THR A 2 7.92 16.09 -32.11
CA THR A 2 8.07 17.37 -31.42
C THR A 2 9.07 17.22 -30.27
N PRO A 3 9.78 18.27 -29.81
CA PRO A 3 10.77 18.18 -28.73
C PRO A 3 10.23 17.70 -27.36
N GLN A 4 8.92 17.66 -27.17
CA GLN A 4 8.26 17.17 -25.95
C GLN A 4 8.37 15.65 -25.75
N ASP A 5 8.32 14.85 -26.81
CA ASP A 5 8.39 13.38 -26.71
C ASP A 5 9.71 12.84 -26.11
N ASN A 6 10.79 13.59 -26.25
CA ASN A 6 12.12 13.14 -25.79
C ASN A 6 12.39 13.49 -24.31
N SER A 7 11.70 14.49 -23.75
CA SER A 7 11.86 14.90 -22.35
C SER A 7 11.04 14.00 -21.40
N ASP A 8 9.89 13.52 -21.86
CA ASP A 8 9.00 12.68 -21.06
C ASP A 8 9.58 11.27 -20.93
N ALA A 9 10.11 10.70 -22.02
CA ALA A 9 10.78 9.40 -21.99
C ALA A 9 12.02 9.37 -21.06
N THR A 10 12.84 10.41 -21.07
CA THR A 10 14.00 10.51 -20.17
C THR A 10 13.61 10.66 -18.69
N ASN A 11 12.46 11.25 -18.40
CA ASN A 11 11.95 11.42 -17.05
C ASN A 11 11.35 10.09 -16.51
N SER A 12 10.64 9.33 -17.34
CA SER A 12 10.10 8.01 -16.98
C SER A 12 11.23 7.01 -16.70
N ASP A 13 12.29 6.98 -17.52
CA ASP A 13 13.45 6.11 -17.32
C ASP A 13 14.18 6.40 -16.00
N ALA A 14 14.37 7.68 -15.65
CA ALA A 14 14.98 8.07 -14.37
C ALA A 14 14.10 7.63 -13.17
N THR A 15 12.78 7.76 -13.29
CA THR A 15 11.82 7.31 -12.29
C THR A 15 11.84 5.80 -12.13
N ILE A 16 11.86 5.03 -13.22
CA ILE A 16 11.93 3.56 -13.22
C ILE A 16 13.22 3.09 -12.55
N ASN A 17 14.37 3.72 -12.84
CA ASN A 17 15.64 3.39 -12.18
C ASN A 17 15.60 3.65 -10.66
N THR A 18 15.00 4.77 -10.23
CA THR A 18 14.80 5.08 -8.80
C THR A 18 13.87 4.08 -8.14
N MET A 19 12.79 3.70 -8.82
CA MET A 19 11.85 2.68 -8.37
C MET A 19 12.54 1.33 -8.18
N GLN A 20 13.40 0.92 -9.11
CA GLN A 20 14.16 -0.33 -9.02
C GLN A 20 15.09 -0.33 -7.80
N GLN A 21 15.81 0.76 -7.55
CA GLN A 21 16.65 0.91 -6.36
C GLN A 21 15.82 0.81 -5.07
N GLN A 22 14.68 1.47 -5.03
CA GLN A 22 13.77 1.40 -3.89
C GLN A 22 13.21 0.00 -3.66
N PHE A 23 12.86 -0.71 -4.74
CA PHE A 23 12.45 -2.11 -4.70
C PHE A 23 13.53 -3.00 -4.07
N ASP A 24 14.78 -2.85 -4.47
CA ASP A 24 15.90 -3.66 -3.95
C ASP A 24 16.15 -3.39 -2.46
N ILE A 25 16.05 -2.14 -2.02
CA ILE A 25 16.12 -1.76 -0.60
C ILE A 25 15.00 -2.43 0.19
N MET A 26 13.76 -2.28 -0.24
CA MET A 26 12.59 -2.84 0.44
C MET A 26 12.58 -4.37 0.43
N ARG A 27 12.99 -4.98 -0.69
CA ARG A 27 13.14 -6.44 -0.81
C ARG A 27 14.19 -6.98 0.15
N THR A 28 15.33 -6.29 0.26
CA THR A 28 16.38 -6.66 1.21
C THR A 28 15.89 -6.56 2.65
N ALA A 29 15.24 -5.45 3.00
CA ALA A 29 14.67 -5.26 4.33
C ALA A 29 13.58 -6.31 4.66
N SER A 30 12.76 -6.72 3.68
CA SER A 30 11.75 -7.75 3.87
C SER A 30 12.34 -9.14 4.11
N ARG A 31 13.50 -9.45 3.53
CA ARG A 31 14.20 -10.72 3.74
C ARG A 31 14.92 -10.80 5.08
N GLN A 32 15.34 -9.66 5.62
CA GLN A 32 15.94 -9.58 6.95
C GLN A 32 14.91 -9.75 8.06
N ASP A 33 13.67 -9.32 7.84
CA ASP A 33 12.55 -9.40 8.80
C ASP A 33 11.37 -10.18 8.17
N GLN A 34 11.55 -11.49 8.01
CA GLN A 34 10.54 -12.37 7.39
C GLN A 34 9.33 -12.63 8.28
N TYR A 35 9.46 -12.47 9.59
CA TYR A 35 8.41 -12.78 10.58
C TYR A 35 8.09 -11.56 11.42
N VAL A 36 7.47 -10.55 10.77
CA VAL A 36 7.09 -9.32 11.45
C VAL A 36 6.12 -9.61 12.58
N ASP A 37 6.49 -9.26 13.80
CA ASP A 37 5.65 -9.46 14.98
C ASP A 37 4.31 -8.71 14.89
N TRP A 38 3.29 -9.26 15.56
CA TRP A 38 1.96 -8.64 15.59
C TRP A 38 1.99 -7.21 16.16
N SER A 39 2.83 -6.92 17.13
CA SER A 39 3.00 -5.58 17.70
C SER A 39 3.39 -4.55 16.64
N ILE A 40 4.32 -4.91 15.74
CA ILE A 40 4.77 -4.06 14.63
C ILE A 40 3.65 -3.90 13.59
N ARG A 41 2.99 -5.00 13.18
CA ARG A 41 1.86 -4.95 12.24
C ARG A 41 0.73 -4.08 12.77
N SER A 42 0.37 -4.24 14.05
CA SER A 42 -0.64 -3.44 14.72
C SER A 42 -0.25 -1.96 14.79
N ALA A 43 1.02 -1.65 15.06
CA ALA A 43 1.52 -0.28 15.06
C ALA A 43 1.44 0.37 13.66
N ARG A 44 1.78 -0.39 12.59
CA ARG A 44 1.66 0.08 11.21
C ARG A 44 0.20 0.38 10.84
N LEU A 45 -0.75 -0.48 11.24
CA LEU A 45 -2.18 -0.23 11.01
C LEU A 45 -2.70 0.99 11.77
N LYS A 46 -2.21 1.25 13.00
CA LYS A 46 -2.54 2.48 13.75
C LYS A 46 -2.00 3.72 13.06
N LYS A 47 -0.76 3.68 12.55
CA LYS A 47 -0.18 4.78 11.75
C LYS A 47 -1.01 5.04 10.49
N LEU A 48 -1.50 3.97 9.84
CA LEU A 48 -2.36 4.09 8.66
C LEU A 48 -3.71 4.74 8.98
N GLU A 49 -4.32 4.38 10.11
CA GLU A 49 -5.53 5.03 10.60
C GLU A 49 -5.29 6.51 10.91
N GLN A 50 -4.19 6.84 11.60
CA GLN A 50 -3.80 8.22 11.90
C GLN A 50 -3.56 9.03 10.63
N LEU A 51 -2.86 8.48 9.62
CA LEU A 51 -2.67 9.15 8.33
C LEU A 51 -4.00 9.59 7.72
N VAL A 52 -5.03 8.74 7.75
CA VAL A 52 -6.35 9.10 7.21
C VAL A 52 -7.08 10.08 8.13
N MET A 53 -7.07 9.85 9.45
CA MET A 53 -7.79 10.66 10.42
C MET A 53 -7.26 12.10 10.50
N ASP A 54 -5.95 12.27 10.51
CA ASP A 54 -5.29 13.56 10.68
C ASP A 54 -5.40 14.44 9.43
N ASN A 55 -5.64 13.85 8.25
CA ASN A 55 -5.59 14.57 6.97
C ASN A 55 -6.94 14.58 6.22
N GLN A 56 -8.08 14.40 6.91
CA GLN A 56 -9.39 14.30 6.24
C GLN A 56 -9.72 15.51 5.37
N SER A 57 -9.40 16.71 5.82
CA SER A 57 -9.67 17.96 5.08
C SER A 57 -8.82 18.05 3.81
N GLU A 58 -7.56 17.68 3.90
CA GLU A 58 -6.64 17.70 2.77
C GLU A 58 -7.02 16.63 1.73
N ILE A 59 -7.44 15.45 2.18
CA ILE A 59 -7.94 14.38 1.32
C ILE A 59 -9.16 14.86 0.53
N ILE A 60 -10.15 15.42 1.22
CA ILE A 60 -11.37 15.95 0.58
C ILE A 60 -11.00 17.02 -0.45
N THR A 61 -10.09 17.94 -0.09
CA THR A 61 -9.66 19.02 -0.98
C THR A 61 -8.95 18.50 -2.21
N ALA A 62 -8.04 17.54 -2.05
CA ALA A 62 -7.28 16.94 -3.15
C ALA A 62 -8.22 16.18 -4.12
N ILE A 63 -9.12 15.35 -3.59
CA ILE A 63 -10.07 14.60 -4.41
C ILE A 63 -11.06 15.55 -5.11
N HIS A 64 -11.55 16.60 -4.40
CA HIS A 64 -12.39 17.62 -5.03
C HIS A 64 -11.70 18.30 -6.22
N ALA A 65 -10.42 18.62 -6.08
CA ALA A 65 -9.64 19.25 -7.14
C ALA A 65 -9.45 18.32 -8.37
N ASP A 66 -9.23 17.02 -8.14
CA ASP A 66 -9.07 16.03 -9.23
C ASP A 66 -10.37 15.78 -9.99
N PHE A 67 -11.51 15.78 -9.30
CA PHE A 67 -12.83 15.51 -9.90
C PHE A 67 -13.61 16.76 -10.29
N GLY A 68 -13.03 17.93 -10.09
CA GLY A 68 -13.59 19.23 -10.46
C GLY A 68 -14.76 19.72 -9.61
N GLN A 69 -15.66 18.86 -9.14
CA GLN A 69 -16.83 19.25 -8.32
C GLN A 69 -17.36 18.12 -7.42
N ARG A 70 -16.55 17.15 -7.04
CA ARG A 70 -16.99 16.08 -6.14
C ARG A 70 -17.34 16.65 -4.77
N PRO A 71 -18.59 16.50 -4.28
CA PRO A 71 -19.00 17.06 -2.99
C PRO A 71 -18.20 16.45 -1.83
N ALA A 72 -17.86 17.25 -0.82
CA ALA A 72 -17.20 16.77 0.39
C ALA A 72 -17.98 15.63 1.10
N ALA A 73 -19.31 15.69 1.08
CA ALA A 73 -20.16 14.65 1.63
C ALA A 73 -19.98 13.31 0.91
N GLU A 74 -19.84 13.31 -0.41
CA GLU A 74 -19.59 12.10 -1.21
C GLU A 74 -18.24 11.49 -0.86
N THR A 75 -17.16 12.27 -0.85
CA THR A 75 -15.84 11.80 -0.44
C THR A 75 -15.84 11.24 0.99
N THR A 76 -16.55 11.91 1.91
CA THR A 76 -16.69 11.45 3.29
C THR A 76 -17.38 10.09 3.37
N MET A 77 -18.51 9.94 2.67
CA MET A 77 -19.33 8.72 2.75
C MET A 77 -18.80 7.54 1.93
N LEU A 78 -18.19 7.81 0.79
CA LEU A 78 -17.77 6.75 -0.14
C LEU A 78 -16.28 6.44 -0.11
N GLU A 79 -15.45 7.30 0.51
CA GLU A 79 -14.01 7.05 0.65
C GLU A 79 -13.54 7.08 2.10
N LEU A 80 -13.69 8.18 2.83
CA LEU A 80 -13.18 8.28 4.20
C LEU A 80 -13.80 7.24 5.14
N PHE A 81 -15.13 7.16 5.17
CA PHE A 81 -15.83 6.23 6.06
C PHE A 81 -15.46 4.77 5.76
N PRO A 82 -15.60 4.23 4.53
CA PRO A 82 -15.28 2.83 4.25
C PRO A 82 -13.78 2.53 4.40
N THR A 83 -12.89 3.51 4.16
CA THR A 83 -11.45 3.36 4.38
C THR A 83 -11.14 3.14 5.87
N LEU A 84 -11.69 3.99 6.74
CA LEU A 84 -11.49 3.86 8.19
C LEU A 84 -12.09 2.55 8.72
N GLU A 85 -13.28 2.18 8.25
CA GLU A 85 -13.90 0.90 8.62
C GLU A 85 -13.06 -0.31 8.16
N ALA A 86 -12.49 -0.28 6.95
CA ALA A 86 -11.61 -1.33 6.47
C ALA A 86 -10.34 -1.47 7.34
N ILE A 87 -9.72 -0.35 7.73
CA ILE A 87 -8.54 -0.36 8.61
C ILE A 87 -8.91 -0.91 9.98
N ARG A 88 -9.99 -0.44 10.61
CA ARG A 88 -10.45 -0.87 11.94
C ARG A 88 -10.85 -2.34 11.95
N TYR A 89 -11.54 -2.80 10.92
CA TYR A 89 -11.87 -4.21 10.75
C TYR A 89 -10.60 -5.07 10.67
N THR A 90 -9.63 -4.62 9.90
CA THR A 90 -8.33 -5.28 9.75
C THR A 90 -7.55 -5.30 11.07
N GLN A 91 -7.53 -4.22 11.84
CA GLN A 91 -6.92 -4.18 13.18
C GLN A 91 -7.58 -5.18 14.14
N LYS A 92 -8.90 -5.28 14.11
CA LYS A 92 -9.67 -6.15 14.99
C LYS A 92 -9.45 -7.64 14.69
N HIS A 93 -9.38 -8.02 13.44
CA HIS A 93 -9.39 -9.41 13.01
C HIS A 93 -8.02 -9.95 12.57
N GLY A 94 -7.08 -9.10 12.22
CA GLY A 94 -5.82 -9.46 11.57
C GLY A 94 -4.94 -10.40 12.39
N LYS A 95 -4.95 -10.30 13.73
CA LYS A 95 -4.21 -11.22 14.59
C LYS A 95 -4.71 -12.67 14.42
N ALA A 96 -6.02 -12.84 14.33
CA ALA A 96 -6.62 -14.16 14.14
C ALA A 96 -6.30 -14.74 12.75
N TRP A 97 -6.31 -13.89 11.71
CA TRP A 97 -5.96 -14.31 10.33
C TRP A 97 -4.50 -14.77 10.20
N SER A 98 -3.60 -14.18 10.99
CA SER A 98 -2.17 -14.50 10.99
C SER A 98 -1.80 -15.65 11.92
N ALA A 99 -2.75 -16.20 12.68
CA ALA A 99 -2.50 -17.25 13.64
C ALA A 99 -2.24 -18.60 12.96
N LYS A 100 -1.42 -19.43 13.60
CA LYS A 100 -1.23 -20.82 13.20
C LYS A 100 -2.55 -21.58 13.28
N GLN A 101 -2.90 -22.30 12.23
CA GLN A 101 -4.10 -23.11 12.14
C GLN A 101 -3.72 -24.59 12.31
N PRO A 102 -4.08 -25.26 13.42
CA PRO A 102 -3.77 -26.67 13.60
C PRO A 102 -4.54 -27.52 12.58
N VAL A 103 -3.85 -28.50 12.02
CA VAL A 103 -4.43 -29.48 11.09
C VAL A 103 -4.20 -30.90 11.59
N LYS A 104 -5.06 -31.83 11.16
CA LYS A 104 -4.97 -33.23 11.57
C LYS A 104 -3.65 -33.83 11.12
N THR A 105 -2.92 -34.39 12.07
CA THR A 105 -1.67 -35.14 11.80
C THR A 105 -1.99 -36.62 11.61
N GLY A 106 -1.43 -37.25 10.57
CA GLY A 106 -1.60 -38.69 10.35
C GLY A 106 -0.98 -39.51 11.49
N ILE A 107 -1.58 -40.65 11.77
CA ILE A 107 -1.19 -41.52 12.90
C ILE A 107 0.29 -41.91 12.90
N TRP A 108 0.87 -42.08 11.73
CA TRP A 108 2.28 -42.43 11.55
C TRP A 108 3.28 -41.36 11.94
N PHE A 109 2.81 -40.13 12.13
CA PHE A 109 3.64 -38.96 12.51
C PHE A 109 3.46 -38.56 13.98
N LEU A 110 2.63 -39.29 14.75
CA LEU A 110 2.50 -39.02 16.17
C LEU A 110 3.83 -39.30 16.90
N PRO A 111 4.20 -38.46 17.89
CA PRO A 111 3.47 -37.36 18.51
C PRO A 111 3.64 -35.96 17.88
N ALA A 112 4.07 -35.86 16.63
CA ALA A 112 4.22 -34.60 15.94
C ALA A 112 2.87 -33.86 15.82
N ARG A 113 2.94 -32.51 15.66
CA ARG A 113 1.78 -31.64 15.43
C ARG A 113 1.95 -30.91 14.11
N SER A 114 0.91 -30.92 13.30
CA SER A 114 0.88 -30.24 12.00
C SER A 114 0.04 -28.97 12.08
N TYR A 115 0.47 -27.93 11.37
CA TYR A 115 -0.26 -26.67 11.29
C TYR A 115 0.02 -25.97 9.97
N ILE A 116 -0.92 -25.12 9.55
CA ILE A 116 -0.74 -24.14 8.46
C ILE A 116 -0.39 -22.81 9.12
N GLN A 117 0.67 -22.18 8.63
CA GLN A 117 1.11 -20.87 9.10
C GLN A 117 1.10 -19.90 7.95
N PRO A 118 0.22 -18.86 7.94
CA PRO A 118 0.29 -17.76 7.00
C PRO A 118 1.62 -17.01 7.14
N GLN A 119 2.23 -16.67 6.01
CA GLN A 119 3.49 -15.92 5.95
C GLN A 119 3.34 -14.73 5.02
N PRO A 120 4.02 -13.59 5.29
CA PRO A 120 4.05 -12.47 4.35
C PRO A 120 4.80 -12.87 3.07
N LEU A 121 4.41 -12.28 1.95
CA LEU A 121 5.15 -12.36 0.68
C LEU A 121 6.47 -11.57 0.76
N GLY A 122 6.52 -10.59 1.66
CA GLY A 122 7.65 -9.71 1.91
C GLY A 122 7.42 -8.30 1.37
N LEU A 123 7.39 -8.12 0.06
CA LEU A 123 7.11 -6.84 -0.60
C LEU A 123 6.00 -7.03 -1.63
N VAL A 124 5.03 -6.12 -1.63
CA VAL A 124 3.90 -6.11 -2.56
C VAL A 124 3.78 -4.76 -3.28
N GLY A 125 3.40 -4.78 -4.55
CA GLY A 125 3.01 -3.60 -5.32
C GLY A 125 1.49 -3.42 -5.27
N ILE A 126 1.04 -2.17 -5.09
CA ILE A 126 -0.38 -1.79 -5.09
C ILE A 126 -0.56 -0.70 -6.14
N ILE A 127 -1.25 -1.04 -7.24
CA ILE A 127 -1.60 -0.10 -8.31
C ILE A 127 -3.09 0.22 -8.19
N ALA A 128 -3.40 1.45 -7.82
CA ALA A 128 -4.76 1.89 -7.55
C ALA A 128 -5.33 2.73 -8.70
N PRO A 129 -6.61 2.52 -9.09
CA PRO A 129 -7.28 3.32 -10.10
C PRO A 129 -7.73 4.68 -9.55
N TRP A 130 -8.22 5.53 -10.46
CA TRP A 130 -8.57 6.93 -10.19
C TRP A 130 -9.94 7.13 -9.53
N ASN A 131 -10.90 6.22 -9.70
CA ASN A 131 -12.32 6.45 -9.40
C ASN A 131 -12.65 6.61 -7.91
N TYR A 132 -11.93 5.90 -7.02
CA TYR A 132 -11.98 6.03 -5.55
C TYR A 132 -10.55 5.98 -5.00
N PRO A 133 -9.74 7.02 -5.22
CA PRO A 133 -8.29 6.96 -5.05
C PRO A 133 -7.86 6.64 -3.62
N LEU A 134 -8.56 7.17 -2.61
CA LEU A 134 -8.25 6.88 -1.21
C LEU A 134 -8.55 5.42 -0.85
N TYR A 135 -9.80 5.00 -1.07
CA TYR A 135 -10.23 3.67 -0.64
C TYR A 135 -9.44 2.56 -1.35
N LEU A 136 -9.24 2.71 -2.66
CA LEU A 136 -8.62 1.67 -3.48
C LEU A 136 -7.09 1.56 -3.32
N VAL A 137 -6.44 2.53 -2.67
CA VAL A 137 -5.03 2.39 -2.28
C VAL A 137 -4.89 1.99 -0.81
N ILE A 138 -5.69 2.54 0.10
CA ILE A 138 -5.51 2.34 1.54
C ILE A 138 -6.08 1.00 2.03
N ALA A 139 -7.21 0.53 1.50
CA ALA A 139 -7.77 -0.77 1.91
C ALA A 139 -6.84 -1.96 1.54
N PRO A 140 -6.28 -2.06 0.32
CA PRO A 140 -5.26 -3.07 0.02
C PRO A 140 -3.97 -2.88 0.84
N LEU A 141 -3.56 -1.63 1.12
CA LEU A 141 -2.41 -1.36 1.98
C LEU A 141 -2.64 -1.90 3.40
N ALA A 142 -3.82 -1.71 3.98
CA ALA A 142 -4.15 -2.29 5.28
C ALA A 142 -4.04 -3.81 5.27
N ALA A 143 -4.53 -4.47 4.20
CA ALA A 143 -4.41 -5.91 4.02
C ALA A 143 -2.94 -6.37 3.87
N ALA A 144 -2.11 -5.60 3.14
CA ALA A 144 -0.68 -5.87 3.01
C ALA A 144 0.06 -5.76 4.35
N LEU A 145 -0.19 -4.68 5.11
CA LEU A 145 0.46 -4.42 6.39
C LEU A 145 0.06 -5.44 7.47
N VAL A 146 -1.20 -5.84 7.53
CA VAL A 146 -1.66 -6.88 8.49
C VAL A 146 -1.04 -8.24 8.20
N ALA A 147 -0.83 -8.57 6.93
CA ALA A 147 -0.12 -9.79 6.54
C ALA A 147 1.38 -9.74 6.89
N GLY A 148 1.93 -8.55 7.20
CA GLY A 148 3.34 -8.35 7.53
C GLY A 148 4.19 -7.93 6.32
N ASN A 149 3.57 -7.56 5.20
CA ASN A 149 4.28 -7.09 4.02
C ASN A 149 4.74 -5.64 4.16
N ARG A 150 5.71 -5.27 3.34
CA ARG A 150 6.05 -3.92 2.93
C ARG A 150 5.32 -3.60 1.63
N ALA A 151 5.10 -2.35 1.29
CA ALA A 151 4.31 -2.00 0.11
C ALA A 151 4.89 -0.86 -0.71
N MET A 152 4.90 -1.03 -2.04
CA MET A 152 5.11 0.03 -3.02
C MET A 152 3.74 0.42 -3.60
N LEU A 153 3.40 1.68 -3.51
CA LEU A 153 2.12 2.23 -3.96
C LEU A 153 2.30 2.98 -5.27
N LYS A 154 1.38 2.82 -6.19
CA LYS A 154 1.22 3.66 -7.38
C LYS A 154 -0.26 4.03 -7.50
N VAL A 155 -0.57 5.29 -7.36
CA VAL A 155 -1.91 5.81 -7.64
C VAL A 155 -2.01 6.27 -9.09
N SER A 156 -3.23 6.48 -9.59
CA SER A 156 -3.42 6.87 -10.99
C SER A 156 -2.93 8.28 -11.24
N GLU A 157 -2.29 8.49 -12.38
CA GLU A 157 -1.91 9.80 -12.93
C GLU A 157 -3.11 10.70 -13.23
N ALA A 158 -4.31 10.12 -13.30
CA ALA A 158 -5.56 10.88 -13.44
C ALA A 158 -6.02 11.55 -12.13
N SER A 159 -5.31 11.33 -11.02
CA SER A 159 -5.58 11.95 -9.71
C SER A 159 -4.34 12.66 -9.16
N PRO A 160 -3.81 13.68 -9.85
CA PRO A 160 -2.52 14.31 -9.52
C PRO A 160 -2.54 15.05 -8.17
N ASN A 161 -3.65 15.66 -7.78
CA ASN A 161 -3.74 16.35 -6.50
C ASN A 161 -3.75 15.35 -5.33
N PHE A 162 -4.44 14.22 -5.49
CA PHE A 162 -4.42 13.14 -4.51
C PHE A 162 -3.02 12.48 -4.43
N GLU A 163 -2.37 12.23 -5.56
CA GLU A 163 -0.99 11.73 -5.60
C GLU A 163 -0.04 12.66 -4.85
N GLN A 164 -0.11 13.97 -5.12
CA GLN A 164 0.73 14.98 -4.47
C GLN A 164 0.48 15.04 -2.95
N TRP A 165 -0.80 14.99 -2.53
CA TRP A 165 -1.15 14.91 -1.12
C TRP A 165 -0.52 13.66 -0.47
N LEU A 166 -0.70 12.49 -1.07
CA LEU A 166 -0.18 11.23 -0.53
C LEU A 166 1.36 11.23 -0.47
N ALA A 167 2.03 11.77 -1.48
CA ALA A 167 3.48 11.92 -1.51
C ALA A 167 4.01 12.76 -0.34
N ASN A 168 3.29 13.81 0.05
CA ASN A 168 3.66 14.69 1.15
C ASN A 168 3.28 14.15 2.54
N ALA A 169 2.20 13.38 2.63
CA ALA A 169 1.68 12.86 3.90
C ALA A 169 2.35 11.55 4.31
N LEU A 170 2.53 10.61 3.38
CA LEU A 170 2.99 9.24 3.66
C LEU A 170 4.32 9.17 4.42
N PRO A 171 5.37 9.96 4.09
CA PRO A 171 6.65 9.92 4.79
C PRO A 171 6.60 10.38 6.24
N LYS A 172 5.52 11.06 6.68
CA LYS A 172 5.33 11.48 8.08
C LYS A 172 4.94 10.30 8.98
N TYR A 173 4.41 9.22 8.41
CA TYR A 173 3.89 8.06 9.15
C TYR A 173 4.69 6.79 8.90
N PHE A 174 5.30 6.63 7.72
CA PHE A 174 6.01 5.42 7.34
C PHE A 174 7.44 5.73 6.88
N ALA A 175 8.38 4.87 7.27
CA ALA A 175 9.70 4.87 6.69
C ALA A 175 9.64 4.40 5.23
N ALA A 176 10.54 4.89 4.39
CA ALA A 176 10.55 4.59 2.96
C ALA A 176 10.72 3.08 2.67
N ASP A 177 11.36 2.34 3.56
CA ASP A 177 11.50 0.89 3.46
C ASP A 177 10.27 0.10 3.97
N GLU A 178 9.32 0.76 4.65
CA GLU A 178 8.06 0.15 5.06
C GLU A 178 6.96 0.32 4.00
N VAL A 179 6.69 1.56 3.61
CA VAL A 179 5.69 1.93 2.60
C VAL A 179 6.24 3.10 1.79
N THR A 180 6.27 2.97 0.48
CA THR A 180 6.70 4.04 -0.42
C THR A 180 5.68 4.28 -1.52
N LEU A 181 5.54 5.54 -1.95
CA LEU A 181 4.76 5.93 -3.12
C LEU A 181 5.70 6.13 -4.31
N ILE A 182 5.35 5.53 -5.42
CA ILE A 182 5.97 5.73 -6.72
C ILE A 182 5.06 6.64 -7.53
N THR A 183 5.57 7.79 -7.93
CA THR A 183 4.87 8.74 -8.80
C THR A 183 5.27 8.52 -10.25
N GLY A 184 4.42 8.89 -11.18
CA GLY A 184 4.69 8.79 -12.62
C GLY A 184 3.46 8.36 -13.41
N ASP A 185 3.67 8.09 -14.68
CA ASP A 185 2.67 7.77 -15.67
C ASP A 185 2.37 6.26 -15.79
N ILE A 186 1.71 5.89 -16.89
CA ILE A 186 1.34 4.50 -17.18
C ILE A 186 2.57 3.61 -17.41
N GLU A 187 3.68 4.15 -17.93
CA GLU A 187 4.92 3.39 -18.16
C GLU A 187 5.53 2.96 -16.83
N VAL A 188 5.53 3.87 -15.84
CA VAL A 188 5.97 3.56 -14.47
C VAL A 188 5.06 2.52 -13.82
N ALA A 189 3.74 2.59 -14.04
CA ALA A 189 2.80 1.59 -13.53
C ALA A 189 3.05 0.21 -14.15
N GLN A 190 3.31 0.14 -15.46
CA GLN A 190 3.68 -1.09 -16.17
C GLN A 190 5.00 -1.66 -15.65
N ALA A 191 6.01 -0.81 -15.48
CA ALA A 191 7.30 -1.22 -14.93
C ALA A 191 7.15 -1.77 -13.50
N LEU A 192 6.34 -1.14 -12.64
CA LEU A 192 6.05 -1.64 -11.30
C LEU A 192 5.35 -3.01 -11.33
N SER A 193 4.45 -3.25 -12.27
CA SER A 193 3.76 -4.54 -12.40
C SER A 193 4.71 -5.69 -12.76
N LEU A 194 5.81 -5.39 -13.43
CA LEU A 194 6.82 -6.35 -13.90
C LEU A 194 8.09 -6.40 -13.04
N ILE A 195 8.21 -5.53 -12.04
CA ILE A 195 9.46 -5.31 -11.28
C ILE A 195 9.99 -6.57 -10.58
N HIS A 196 9.12 -7.53 -10.31
CA HIS A 196 9.46 -8.79 -9.63
C HIS A 196 9.96 -9.89 -10.58
N ILE A 197 9.84 -9.69 -11.87
CA ILE A 197 10.28 -10.58 -12.93
C ILE A 197 11.71 -10.25 -13.33
#